data_c71242981c2a6fc6665efb8087da8e3c
#
_entry.id   c71242981c2a6fc6665efb8087da8e3c
#
_cell.length_a   1.000
_cell.length_b   1.000
_cell.length_c   1.000
_cell.angle_alpha   90.00
_cell.angle_beta   90.00
_cell.angle_gamma   90.00
#
_symmetry.space_group_name_H-M   'P 1'
#
loop_
_entity.id
_entity.type
_entity.pdbx_description
1 polymer ?
#
loop_
_entity_poly.entity_id
_entity_poly.type
_entity_poly.pdbx_seq_one_letter_code
_entity_poly.pdbx_strand_id
1 'polypeptide(L)'
;MNHTALILILFIAIVAVLAMLTAWRPELTRERGGKVLAFVSLCILPVLAMWAGATEHLQRSTSTQFCLSCHVMADFGKSLFVDDRSYIPARHFQNNFVPRDHACFTCHTDYTMFGDYRAKWRGVHHVLVQYFGTIPKPEDIKLYAAYNNRECLHCHAGARAYQEASSHHKKPDMLALAASNQLSCISSNCHDIVHDVATLKDATFWSPQANAK
;
A
#
# COMPACT_ATOMS: atom_id res chain seq x y z
N MET A 1 2.87 15.83 -14.45
CA MET A 1 4.07 15.57 -13.63
C MET A 1 3.91 16.43 -12.38
N ASN A 2 3.88 15.83 -11.18
CA ASN A 2 3.64 16.59 -9.94
C ASN A 2 4.84 17.50 -9.65
N HIS A 3 4.58 18.68 -9.07
CA HIS A 3 5.63 19.64 -8.72
C HIS A 3 6.77 19.01 -7.90
N THR A 4 6.45 18.10 -6.96
CA THR A 4 7.41 17.35 -6.16
C THR A 4 8.36 16.51 -7.00
N ALA A 5 7.85 15.81 -8.02
CA ALA A 5 8.68 15.03 -8.93
C ALA A 5 9.64 15.88 -9.75
N LEU A 6 9.17 17.05 -10.22
CA LEU A 6 10.02 18.00 -10.96
C LEU A 6 11.15 18.53 -10.08
N ILE A 7 10.82 18.94 -8.85
CA ILE A 7 11.81 19.41 -7.86
C ILE A 7 12.87 18.34 -7.59
N LEU A 8 12.44 17.09 -7.39
CA LEU A 8 13.35 15.97 -7.14
C LEU A 8 14.26 15.70 -8.34
N ILE A 9 13.73 15.72 -9.55
CA ILE A 9 14.52 15.54 -10.78
C ILE A 9 15.59 16.64 -10.93
N LEU A 10 15.19 17.89 -10.70
CA LEU A 10 16.10 19.04 -10.73
C LEU A 10 17.19 18.92 -9.66
N PHE A 11 16.81 18.52 -8.45
CA PHE A 11 17.75 18.30 -7.37
C PHE A 11 18.80 17.20 -7.71
N ILE A 12 18.34 16.05 -8.22
CA ILE A 12 19.22 14.96 -8.66
C ILE A 12 20.15 15.43 -9.78
N ALA A 13 19.63 16.19 -10.74
CA ALA A 13 20.46 16.72 -11.84
C ALA A 13 21.55 17.67 -11.31
N ILE A 14 21.22 18.56 -10.37
CA ILE A 14 22.21 19.46 -9.74
C ILE A 14 23.27 18.64 -8.99
N VAL A 15 22.87 17.65 -8.21
CA VAL A 15 23.79 16.76 -7.49
C VAL A 15 24.73 16.04 -8.46
N ALA A 16 24.20 15.50 -9.56
CA ALA A 16 24.99 14.81 -10.58
C ALA A 16 26.02 15.76 -11.25
N VAL A 17 25.60 16.99 -11.59
CA VAL A 17 26.50 18.01 -12.18
C VAL A 17 27.61 18.39 -11.20
N LEU A 18 27.29 18.63 -9.93
CA LEU A 18 28.28 18.97 -8.90
C LEU A 18 29.27 17.82 -8.66
N ALA A 19 28.76 16.60 -8.60
CA ALA A 19 29.61 15.41 -8.47
C ALA A 19 30.55 15.24 -9.66
N MET A 20 30.04 15.43 -10.87
CA MET A 20 30.83 15.36 -12.10
C MET A 20 31.91 16.45 -12.16
N LEU A 21 31.54 17.70 -11.83
CA LEU A 21 32.49 18.82 -11.82
C LEU A 21 33.62 18.60 -10.81
N THR A 22 33.33 18.10 -9.60
CA THR A 22 34.33 17.81 -8.58
C THR A 22 35.23 16.63 -8.95
N ALA A 23 34.68 15.63 -9.65
CA ALA A 23 35.45 14.49 -10.14
C ALA A 23 36.40 14.88 -11.31
N TRP A 24 35.95 15.75 -12.23
CA TRP A 24 36.75 16.14 -13.41
C TRP A 24 37.75 17.29 -13.14
N ARG A 25 37.55 18.03 -12.05
CA ARG A 25 38.40 19.17 -11.69
C ARG A 25 39.10 18.93 -10.34
N PRO A 26 40.11 18.02 -10.27
CA PRO A 26 40.79 17.70 -9.00
C PRO A 26 41.48 18.90 -8.37
N GLU A 27 41.75 19.94 -9.15
CA GLU A 27 42.30 21.21 -8.66
C GLU A 27 41.35 21.90 -7.64
N LEU A 28 40.02 21.72 -7.79
CA LEU A 28 39.04 22.26 -6.85
C LEU A 28 39.20 21.68 -5.44
N THR A 29 39.79 20.49 -5.33
CA THR A 29 39.96 19.81 -4.02
C THR A 29 41.30 20.11 -3.35
N ARG A 30 42.15 20.97 -3.90
CA ARG A 30 43.41 21.36 -3.27
C ARG A 30 43.24 22.18 -2.03
N GLU A 31 42.27 23.08 -2.01
CA GLU A 31 41.96 23.93 -0.88
C GLU A 31 40.96 23.27 0.07
N ARG A 32 40.87 23.77 1.34
CA ARG A 32 39.95 23.25 2.35
C ARG A 32 38.52 23.40 1.91
N GLY A 33 38.13 24.53 1.35
CA GLY A 33 36.78 24.78 0.81
C GLY A 33 36.38 23.80 -0.27
N GLY A 34 37.29 23.50 -1.20
CA GLY A 34 37.08 22.52 -2.27
C GLY A 34 36.92 21.08 -1.76
N LYS A 35 37.67 20.71 -0.70
CA LYS A 35 37.51 19.39 -0.05
C LYS A 35 36.12 19.25 0.59
N VAL A 36 35.64 20.30 1.28
CA VAL A 36 34.30 20.32 1.85
C VAL A 36 33.24 20.23 0.74
N LEU A 37 33.40 20.99 -0.32
CA LEU A 37 32.48 20.94 -1.46
C LEU A 37 32.44 19.54 -2.09
N ALA A 38 33.62 18.91 -2.30
CA ALA A 38 33.68 17.55 -2.82
C ALA A 38 33.01 16.54 -1.87
N PHE A 39 33.23 16.63 -0.56
CA PHE A 39 32.58 15.77 0.41
C PHE A 39 31.06 15.93 0.40
N VAL A 40 30.58 17.16 0.40
CA VAL A 40 29.13 17.44 0.36
C VAL A 40 28.53 16.93 -0.96
N SER A 41 29.14 17.21 -2.11
CA SER A 41 28.58 16.84 -3.41
C SER A 41 28.68 15.34 -3.71
N LEU A 42 29.69 14.64 -3.22
CA LEU A 42 29.90 13.21 -3.51
C LEU A 42 29.32 12.28 -2.44
N CYS A 43 29.17 12.77 -1.20
CA CYS A 43 28.70 11.93 -0.09
C CYS A 43 27.34 12.39 0.42
N ILE A 44 27.19 13.64 0.83
CA ILE A 44 25.99 14.11 1.54
C ILE A 44 24.79 14.26 0.57
N LEU A 45 24.96 15.01 -0.52
CA LEU A 45 23.85 15.27 -1.45
C LEU A 45 23.32 14.01 -2.12
N PRO A 46 24.12 13.03 -2.57
CA PRO A 46 23.61 11.76 -3.11
C PRO A 46 22.78 10.97 -2.09
N VAL A 47 23.21 10.93 -0.82
CA VAL A 47 22.46 10.25 0.25
C VAL A 47 21.11 10.94 0.47
N LEU A 48 21.08 12.28 0.53
CA LEU A 48 19.82 13.04 0.65
C LEU A 48 18.93 12.86 -0.58
N ALA A 49 19.48 12.84 -1.78
CA ALA A 49 18.73 12.59 -3.01
C ALA A 49 18.10 11.19 -3.02
N MET A 50 18.87 10.19 -2.61
CA MET A 50 18.40 8.80 -2.50
C MET A 50 17.30 8.68 -1.44
N TRP A 51 17.47 9.32 -0.28
CA TRP A 51 16.46 9.34 0.77
C TRP A 51 15.15 10.00 0.29
N ALA A 52 15.24 11.18 -0.30
CA ALA A 52 14.09 11.90 -0.83
C ALA A 52 13.38 11.10 -1.94
N GLY A 53 14.13 10.48 -2.84
CA GLY A 53 13.59 9.61 -3.89
C GLY A 53 12.89 8.37 -3.34
N ALA A 54 13.48 7.74 -2.33
CA ALA A 54 12.89 6.57 -1.68
C ALA A 54 11.58 6.91 -0.97
N THR A 55 11.52 8.03 -0.23
CA THR A 55 10.31 8.47 0.46
C THR A 55 9.19 8.81 -0.52
N GLU A 56 9.49 9.55 -1.60
CA GLU A 56 8.52 9.87 -2.64
C GLU A 56 7.98 8.61 -3.31
N HIS A 57 8.87 7.66 -3.65
CA HIS A 57 8.46 6.41 -4.25
C HIS A 57 7.59 5.56 -3.31
N LEU A 58 7.93 5.51 -2.03
CA LEU A 58 7.13 4.83 -1.02
C LEU A 58 5.72 5.43 -0.93
N GLN A 59 5.60 6.76 -0.85
CA GLN A 59 4.30 7.43 -0.80
C GLN A 59 3.45 7.12 -2.04
N ARG A 60 4.03 7.25 -3.24
CA ARG A 60 3.31 6.94 -4.49
C ARG A 60 2.85 5.49 -4.55
N SER A 61 3.68 4.57 -4.08
CA SER A 61 3.38 3.15 -4.10
C SER A 61 2.28 2.72 -3.12
N THR A 62 1.79 3.62 -2.25
CA THR A 62 0.63 3.37 -1.38
C THR A 62 -0.70 3.70 -2.04
N SER A 63 -0.69 4.37 -3.20
CA SER A 63 -1.93 4.78 -3.86
C SER A 63 -2.67 3.60 -4.48
N THR A 64 -3.99 3.67 -4.44
CA THR A 64 -4.89 2.71 -5.12
C THR A 64 -4.58 2.64 -6.61
N GLN A 65 -4.31 3.78 -7.25
CA GLN A 65 -3.94 3.83 -8.66
C GLN A 65 -2.66 3.06 -8.96
N PHE A 66 -1.66 3.14 -8.08
CA PHE A 66 -0.42 2.36 -8.24
C PHE A 66 -0.71 0.86 -8.17
N CYS A 67 -1.50 0.41 -7.20
CA CYS A 67 -1.87 -1.00 -7.08
C CYS A 67 -2.60 -1.51 -8.34
N LEU A 68 -3.53 -0.70 -8.85
CA LEU A 68 -4.34 -1.04 -10.03
C LEU A 68 -3.61 -0.81 -11.37
N SER A 69 -2.38 -0.30 -11.36
CA SER A 69 -1.56 -0.20 -12.57
C SER A 69 -1.10 -1.56 -13.11
N CYS A 70 -1.13 -2.61 -12.27
CA CYS A 70 -0.88 -3.98 -12.69
C CYS A 70 -2.17 -4.62 -13.21
N HIS A 71 -2.15 -5.17 -14.44
CA HIS A 71 -3.34 -5.75 -15.06
C HIS A 71 -3.96 -6.91 -14.26
N VAL A 72 -3.15 -7.69 -13.56
CA VAL A 72 -3.62 -8.79 -12.69
C VAL A 72 -4.46 -8.30 -11.50
N MET A 73 -4.36 -7.00 -11.16
CA MET A 73 -5.14 -6.38 -10.09
C MET A 73 -6.46 -5.77 -10.59
N ALA A 74 -6.75 -5.83 -11.89
CA ALA A 74 -7.96 -5.22 -12.47
C ALA A 74 -9.25 -5.75 -11.86
N ASP A 75 -9.35 -7.06 -11.66
CA ASP A 75 -10.55 -7.68 -11.08
C ASP A 75 -10.67 -7.38 -9.57
N PHE A 76 -9.55 -7.27 -8.85
CA PHE A 76 -9.56 -6.76 -7.47
C PHE A 76 -10.03 -5.31 -7.40
N GLY A 77 -9.67 -4.48 -8.37
CA GLY A 77 -10.21 -3.13 -8.51
C GLY A 77 -11.71 -3.12 -8.80
N LYS A 78 -12.21 -3.99 -9.68
CA LYS A 78 -13.65 -4.12 -9.96
C LYS A 78 -14.42 -4.55 -8.71
N SER A 79 -13.87 -5.41 -7.88
CA SER A 79 -14.53 -5.89 -6.65
C SER A 79 -14.86 -4.76 -5.66
N LEU A 80 -14.18 -3.61 -5.74
CA LEU A 80 -14.50 -2.41 -4.95
C LEU A 80 -15.86 -1.78 -5.33
N PHE A 81 -16.38 -2.13 -6.49
CA PHE A 81 -17.63 -1.59 -7.03
C PHE A 81 -18.79 -2.60 -7.01
N VAL A 82 -18.61 -3.78 -6.43
CA VAL A 82 -19.71 -4.74 -6.28
C VAL A 82 -20.80 -4.14 -5.40
N ASP A 83 -22.06 -4.16 -5.89
CA ASP A 83 -23.22 -3.62 -5.18
C ASP A 83 -23.79 -4.68 -4.21
N ASP A 84 -22.97 -5.07 -3.25
CA ASP A 84 -23.34 -5.99 -2.19
C ASP A 84 -22.69 -5.55 -0.87
N ARG A 85 -23.51 -5.35 0.14
CA ARG A 85 -23.08 -4.90 1.48
C ARG A 85 -22.24 -5.93 2.22
N SER A 86 -22.29 -7.20 1.85
CA SER A 86 -21.49 -8.27 2.43
C SER A 86 -20.03 -8.25 1.90
N TYR A 87 -19.79 -7.64 0.74
CA TYR A 87 -18.47 -7.44 0.19
C TYR A 87 -17.69 -6.39 1.00
N ILE A 88 -16.75 -6.84 1.81
CA ILE A 88 -16.01 -5.96 2.74
C ILE A 88 -15.28 -4.83 2.01
N PRO A 89 -14.45 -5.09 0.97
CA PRO A 89 -13.73 -4.04 0.27
C PRO A 89 -14.69 -3.02 -0.39
N ALA A 90 -15.75 -3.51 -1.02
CA ALA A 90 -16.75 -2.68 -1.68
C ALA A 90 -17.45 -1.77 -0.66
N ARG A 91 -17.88 -2.32 0.46
CA ARG A 91 -18.54 -1.56 1.54
C ARG A 91 -17.66 -0.45 2.08
N HIS A 92 -16.36 -0.74 2.33
CA HIS A 92 -15.43 0.26 2.84
C HIS A 92 -15.12 1.35 1.81
N PHE A 93 -14.91 0.96 0.56
CA PHE A 93 -14.59 1.87 -0.53
C PHE A 93 -15.76 2.77 -0.90
N GLN A 94 -16.94 2.19 -1.11
CA GLN A 94 -18.13 2.93 -1.57
C GLN A 94 -18.65 3.92 -0.54
N ASN A 95 -18.61 3.55 0.75
CA ASN A 95 -19.06 4.41 1.84
C ASN A 95 -17.97 5.34 2.38
N ASN A 96 -16.81 5.38 1.73
CA ASN A 96 -15.69 6.24 2.11
C ASN A 96 -15.19 5.99 3.56
N PHE A 97 -15.29 4.72 4.03
CA PHE A 97 -14.75 4.33 5.34
C PHE A 97 -13.24 4.22 5.33
N VAL A 98 -12.65 4.07 4.15
CA VAL A 98 -11.22 4.18 3.88
C VAL A 98 -10.98 5.23 2.79
N PRO A 99 -9.83 5.94 2.81
CA PRO A 99 -9.49 6.88 1.75
C PRO A 99 -9.42 6.16 0.40
N ARG A 100 -10.22 6.60 -0.59
CA ARG A 100 -10.30 5.91 -1.89
C ARG A 100 -8.98 5.89 -2.66
N ASP A 101 -8.19 6.91 -2.51
CA ASP A 101 -6.87 7.05 -3.13
C ASP A 101 -5.81 6.12 -2.50
N HIS A 102 -6.06 5.61 -1.30
CA HIS A 102 -5.20 4.66 -0.58
C HIS A 102 -5.93 3.38 -0.11
N ALA A 103 -7.09 3.06 -0.70
CA ALA A 103 -7.97 2.00 -0.22
C ALA A 103 -7.28 0.63 -0.12
N CYS A 104 -6.52 0.24 -1.14
CA CYS A 104 -5.79 -1.03 -1.13
C CYS A 104 -4.78 -1.07 0.03
N PHE A 105 -3.95 -0.02 0.15
CA PHE A 105 -2.90 0.01 1.14
C PHE A 105 -3.43 0.11 2.57
N THR A 106 -4.57 0.79 2.79
CA THR A 106 -5.21 0.88 4.11
C THR A 106 -5.56 -0.51 4.68
N CYS A 107 -5.97 -1.45 3.82
CA CYS A 107 -6.26 -2.81 4.25
C CYS A 107 -5.05 -3.76 4.15
N HIS A 108 -4.08 -3.46 3.28
CA HIS A 108 -2.92 -4.32 2.98
C HIS A 108 -1.60 -3.80 3.56
N THR A 109 -1.64 -2.90 4.52
CA THR A 109 -0.48 -2.52 5.32
C THR A 109 -0.35 -3.38 6.56
N ASP A 110 0.69 -3.15 7.36
CA ASP A 110 0.90 -3.77 8.67
C ASP A 110 0.97 -2.63 9.70
N TYR A 111 -0.05 -2.49 10.53
CA TYR A 111 -0.16 -1.42 11.54
C TYR A 111 0.80 -1.64 12.73
N THR A 112 2.10 -1.73 12.41
CA THR A 112 3.21 -1.78 13.37
C THR A 112 4.17 -0.62 13.13
N MET A 113 5.13 -0.39 14.03
CA MET A 113 6.10 0.72 13.94
C MET A 113 6.82 0.81 12.57
N PHE A 114 7.12 -0.33 11.94
CA PHE A 114 7.76 -0.41 10.62
C PHE A 114 6.89 -1.13 9.60
N GLY A 115 5.58 -1.12 9.81
CA GLY A 115 4.62 -1.91 9.04
C GLY A 115 4.58 -1.55 7.57
N ASP A 116 4.62 -0.26 7.25
CA ASP A 116 4.62 0.21 5.87
C ASP A 116 5.82 -0.33 5.08
N TYR A 117 7.01 -0.34 5.69
CA TYR A 117 8.21 -0.91 5.06
C TYR A 117 8.07 -2.42 4.88
N ARG A 118 7.53 -3.14 5.88
CA ARG A 118 7.30 -4.58 5.78
C ARG A 118 6.28 -4.92 4.71
N ALA A 119 5.19 -4.16 4.61
CA ALA A 119 4.19 -4.33 3.55
C ALA A 119 4.81 -4.10 2.18
N LYS A 120 5.64 -3.07 2.02
CA LYS A 120 6.35 -2.79 0.76
C LYS A 120 7.41 -3.84 0.43
N TRP A 121 8.14 -4.33 1.42
CA TRP A 121 9.09 -5.41 1.22
C TRP A 121 8.41 -6.70 0.74
N ARG A 122 7.25 -7.04 1.31
CA ARG A 122 6.42 -8.14 0.80
C ARG A 122 5.95 -7.88 -0.63
N GLY A 123 5.66 -6.63 -0.97
CA GLY A 123 5.32 -6.19 -2.33
C GLY A 123 6.42 -6.44 -3.37
N VAL A 124 7.70 -6.48 -2.97
CA VAL A 124 8.81 -6.86 -3.87
C VAL A 124 8.61 -8.27 -4.42
N HIS A 125 8.03 -9.18 -3.64
CA HIS A 125 7.71 -10.52 -4.11
C HIS A 125 6.73 -10.51 -5.31
N HIS A 126 5.75 -9.62 -5.32
CA HIS A 126 4.85 -9.45 -6.47
C HIS A 126 5.62 -9.05 -7.74
N VAL A 127 6.60 -8.15 -7.59
CA VAL A 127 7.46 -7.73 -8.72
C VAL A 127 8.29 -8.90 -9.23
N LEU A 128 8.87 -9.71 -8.33
CA LEU A 128 9.64 -10.90 -8.70
C LEU A 128 8.77 -11.92 -9.43
N VAL A 129 7.54 -12.18 -8.94
CA VAL A 129 6.60 -13.08 -9.62
C VAL A 129 6.20 -12.53 -10.99
N GLN A 130 5.96 -11.22 -11.10
CA GLN A 130 5.57 -10.57 -12.35
C GLN A 130 6.63 -10.68 -13.45
N TYR A 131 7.91 -10.55 -13.11
CA TYR A 131 8.99 -10.49 -14.11
C TYR A 131 9.78 -11.79 -14.26
N PHE A 132 9.79 -12.64 -13.25
CA PHE A 132 10.62 -13.85 -13.22
C PHE A 132 9.85 -15.13 -12.86
N GLY A 133 8.58 -15.01 -12.45
CA GLY A 133 7.75 -16.13 -12.04
C GLY A 133 6.63 -16.44 -13.02
N THR A 134 5.74 -17.35 -12.61
CA THR A 134 4.48 -17.63 -13.30
C THR A 134 3.38 -16.79 -12.68
N ILE A 135 2.75 -15.94 -13.49
CA ILE A 135 1.64 -15.10 -13.05
C ILE A 135 0.39 -15.97 -12.89
N PRO A 136 -0.18 -16.08 -11.68
CA PRO A 136 -1.42 -16.84 -11.48
C PRO A 136 -2.60 -16.09 -12.08
N LYS A 137 -3.71 -16.81 -12.34
CA LYS A 137 -4.97 -16.16 -12.66
C LYS A 137 -5.50 -15.38 -11.47
N PRO A 138 -6.31 -14.32 -11.66
CA PRO A 138 -6.84 -13.51 -10.56
C PRO A 138 -7.53 -14.34 -9.47
N GLU A 139 -8.32 -15.35 -9.85
CA GLU A 139 -9.02 -16.25 -8.93
C GLU A 139 -8.09 -17.16 -8.11
N ASP A 140 -6.87 -17.38 -8.56
CA ASP A 140 -5.87 -18.23 -7.91
C ASP A 140 -4.89 -17.43 -7.03
N ILE A 141 -4.97 -16.09 -7.07
CA ILE A 141 -4.12 -15.22 -6.26
C ILE A 141 -4.51 -15.34 -4.79
N LYS A 142 -3.54 -15.72 -3.97
CA LYS A 142 -3.70 -15.87 -2.51
C LYS A 142 -2.71 -15.01 -1.76
N LEU A 143 -3.06 -14.66 -0.55
CA LEU A 143 -2.12 -14.00 0.36
C LEU A 143 -0.93 -14.93 0.65
N TYR A 144 0.27 -14.36 0.72
CA TYR A 144 1.49 -15.11 1.08
C TYR A 144 1.53 -15.56 2.55
N ALA A 145 0.71 -14.95 3.39
CA ALA A 145 0.54 -15.31 4.80
C ALA A 145 -0.91 -15.06 5.23
N ALA A 146 -1.32 -15.65 6.35
CA ALA A 146 -2.63 -15.38 6.93
C ALA A 146 -2.81 -13.88 7.20
N TYR A 147 -4.00 -13.36 6.87
CA TYR A 147 -4.35 -11.98 7.13
C TYR A 147 -4.43 -11.74 8.65
N ASN A 148 -3.80 -10.68 9.12
CA ASN A 148 -3.75 -10.36 10.54
C ASN A 148 -4.95 -9.49 10.92
N ASN A 149 -5.69 -9.89 11.95
CA ASN A 149 -6.83 -9.14 12.45
C ASN A 149 -6.49 -7.72 12.90
N ARG A 150 -5.23 -7.43 13.23
CA ARG A 150 -4.76 -6.08 13.57
C ARG A 150 -5.10 -5.06 12.49
N GLU A 151 -5.09 -5.49 11.23
CA GLU A 151 -5.40 -4.63 10.09
C GLU A 151 -6.89 -4.20 10.10
N CYS A 152 -7.78 -5.02 10.63
CA CYS A 152 -9.17 -4.67 10.89
C CYS A 152 -9.31 -3.91 12.21
N LEU A 153 -8.69 -4.41 13.26
CA LEU A 153 -8.83 -3.91 14.62
C LEU A 153 -8.19 -2.54 14.83
N HIS A 154 -7.29 -2.12 13.93
CA HIS A 154 -6.77 -0.75 13.93
C HIS A 154 -7.89 0.30 13.96
N CYS A 155 -8.95 0.09 13.18
CA CYS A 155 -10.13 0.95 13.16
C CYS A 155 -11.27 0.40 14.04
N HIS A 156 -11.44 -0.93 14.10
CA HIS A 156 -12.61 -1.55 14.69
C HIS A 156 -12.51 -1.87 16.18
N ALA A 157 -11.32 -1.98 16.78
CA ALA A 157 -11.17 -2.41 18.18
C ALA A 157 -11.98 -1.57 19.18
N GLY A 158 -12.04 -0.23 18.96
CA GLY A 158 -12.82 0.68 19.80
C GLY A 158 -14.24 0.97 19.29
N ALA A 159 -14.64 0.38 18.17
CA ALA A 159 -15.94 0.69 17.57
C ALA A 159 -17.06 -0.02 18.33
N ARG A 160 -18.11 0.73 18.69
CA ARG A 160 -19.28 0.23 19.39
C ARG A 160 -19.93 -0.95 18.66
N ALA A 161 -20.04 -0.86 17.32
CA ALA A 161 -20.58 -1.93 16.49
C ALA A 161 -19.77 -3.23 16.57
N TYR A 162 -18.45 -3.16 16.80
CA TYR A 162 -17.62 -4.34 17.03
C TYR A 162 -17.77 -4.88 18.45
N GLN A 163 -17.74 -3.99 19.44
CA GLN A 163 -17.78 -4.37 20.86
C GLN A 163 -19.17 -4.92 21.30
N GLU A 164 -20.27 -4.39 20.77
CA GLU A 164 -21.63 -4.70 21.24
C GLU A 164 -22.39 -5.65 20.31
N ALA A 165 -21.86 -6.01 19.13
CA ALA A 165 -22.55 -6.88 18.21
C ALA A 165 -22.76 -8.28 18.81
N SER A 166 -24.01 -8.73 18.90
CA SER A 166 -24.37 -10.05 19.45
C SER A 166 -23.69 -11.21 18.70
N SER A 167 -23.37 -11.01 17.41
CA SER A 167 -22.60 -11.97 16.62
C SER A 167 -21.19 -12.20 17.14
N HIS A 168 -20.58 -11.20 17.78
CA HIS A 168 -19.24 -11.28 18.35
C HIS A 168 -19.22 -11.83 19.79
N HIS A 169 -20.40 -12.13 20.34
CA HIS A 169 -20.58 -12.70 21.68
C HIS A 169 -21.20 -14.10 21.66
N LYS A 170 -21.28 -14.75 20.48
CA LYS A 170 -21.83 -16.10 20.36
C LYS A 170 -21.00 -17.18 21.10
N LYS A 171 -19.73 -16.90 21.30
CA LYS A 171 -18.82 -17.77 22.08
C LYS A 171 -18.13 -16.93 23.15
N PRO A 172 -17.84 -17.53 24.33
CA PRO A 172 -16.99 -16.89 25.32
C PRO A 172 -15.66 -16.46 24.67
N ASP A 173 -15.14 -15.32 25.10
CA ASP A 173 -13.81 -14.81 24.72
C ASP A 173 -13.59 -14.54 23.22
N MET A 174 -14.65 -14.51 22.39
CA MET A 174 -14.53 -14.32 20.94
C MET A 174 -13.75 -13.05 20.59
N LEU A 175 -14.01 -11.94 21.28
CA LEU A 175 -13.26 -10.69 21.08
C LEU A 175 -11.77 -10.84 21.44
N ALA A 176 -11.46 -11.56 22.52
CA ALA A 176 -10.07 -11.83 22.92
C ALA A 176 -9.36 -12.76 21.93
N LEU A 177 -10.04 -13.79 21.43
CA LEU A 177 -9.53 -14.67 20.39
C LEU A 177 -9.27 -13.93 19.07
N ALA A 178 -10.15 -13.00 18.70
CA ALA A 178 -9.94 -12.14 17.54
C ALA A 178 -8.75 -11.17 17.76
N ALA A 179 -8.65 -10.56 18.94
CA ALA A 179 -7.54 -9.67 19.28
C ALA A 179 -6.18 -10.37 19.29
N SER A 180 -6.14 -11.63 19.74
CA SER A 180 -4.93 -12.46 19.73
C SER A 180 -4.64 -13.15 18.39
N ASN A 181 -5.46 -12.91 17.37
CA ASN A 181 -5.37 -13.53 16.04
C ASN A 181 -5.56 -15.07 16.04
N GLN A 182 -6.13 -15.62 17.11
CA GLN A 182 -6.49 -17.03 17.19
C GLN A 182 -7.79 -17.35 16.45
N LEU A 183 -8.69 -16.37 16.31
CA LEU A 183 -9.86 -16.39 15.47
C LEU A 183 -9.72 -15.33 14.39
N SER A 184 -9.73 -15.75 13.13
CA SER A 184 -9.63 -14.78 12.02
C SER A 184 -10.98 -14.08 11.78
N CYS A 185 -10.95 -12.75 11.61
CA CYS A 185 -12.11 -11.97 11.22
C CYS A 185 -12.67 -12.41 9.86
N ILE A 186 -11.81 -12.87 8.96
CA ILE A 186 -12.16 -13.32 7.61
C ILE A 186 -12.33 -14.83 7.48
N SER A 187 -12.56 -15.53 8.60
CA SER A 187 -12.86 -16.97 8.56
C SER A 187 -14.27 -17.26 8.02
N SER A 188 -14.47 -18.47 7.54
CA SER A 188 -15.78 -18.92 7.03
C SER A 188 -16.92 -18.67 8.02
N ASN A 189 -18.03 -18.18 7.52
CA ASN A 189 -19.21 -17.76 8.29
C ASN A 189 -18.99 -16.52 9.19
N CYS A 190 -17.90 -15.79 8.99
CA CYS A 190 -17.66 -14.47 9.60
C CYS A 190 -17.67 -13.41 8.50
N HIS A 191 -16.55 -12.74 8.26
CA HIS A 191 -16.39 -11.74 7.20
C HIS A 191 -15.62 -12.31 6.02
N ASP A 192 -16.09 -13.42 5.44
CA ASP A 192 -15.36 -14.22 4.46
C ASP A 192 -15.44 -13.71 3.02
N ILE A 193 -16.36 -12.78 2.72
CA ILE A 193 -16.47 -12.20 1.37
C ILE A 193 -15.47 -11.06 1.21
N VAL A 194 -14.25 -11.43 0.84
CA VAL A 194 -13.14 -10.50 0.61
C VAL A 194 -12.59 -10.73 -0.78
N HIS A 195 -12.82 -9.78 -1.70
CA HIS A 195 -12.36 -9.86 -3.08
C HIS A 195 -12.67 -11.20 -3.77
N ASP A 196 -13.90 -11.68 -3.68
CA ASP A 196 -14.31 -12.88 -4.42
C ASP A 196 -14.37 -12.57 -5.93
N VAL A 197 -13.18 -12.64 -6.55
CA VAL A 197 -13.03 -12.29 -7.99
C VAL A 197 -13.60 -13.35 -8.90
N ALA A 198 -13.79 -14.58 -8.44
CA ALA A 198 -14.35 -15.66 -9.23
C ALA A 198 -15.84 -15.43 -9.57
N THR A 199 -16.57 -14.74 -8.68
CA THR A 199 -18.00 -14.47 -8.84
C THR A 199 -18.31 -13.13 -9.50
N LEU A 200 -17.29 -12.32 -9.83
CA LEU A 200 -17.50 -10.97 -10.40
C LEU A 200 -18.29 -10.94 -11.71
N LYS A 201 -18.24 -12.02 -12.50
CA LYS A 201 -19.00 -12.12 -13.75
C LYS A 201 -20.52 -12.08 -13.55
N ASP A 202 -20.99 -12.49 -12.36
CA ASP A 202 -22.41 -12.57 -12.00
C ASP A 202 -22.81 -11.43 -11.06
N ALA A 203 -21.86 -10.53 -10.69
CA ALA A 203 -22.08 -9.46 -9.77
C ALA A 203 -22.73 -8.23 -10.42
N THR A 204 -23.56 -7.54 -9.67
CA THR A 204 -24.02 -6.18 -10.00
C THR A 204 -23.00 -5.16 -9.49
N PHE A 205 -22.87 -4.04 -10.21
CA PHE A 205 -21.86 -3.03 -9.86
C PHE A 205 -22.52 -1.68 -9.54
N TRP A 206 -22.08 -1.11 -8.44
CA TRP A 206 -22.44 0.24 -8.05
C TRP A 206 -21.77 1.27 -8.95
N SER A 207 -22.53 2.28 -9.39
CA SER A 207 -22.03 3.43 -10.13
C SER A 207 -22.29 4.72 -9.36
N PRO A 208 -21.28 5.54 -9.06
CA PRO A 208 -21.47 6.82 -8.37
C PRO A 208 -22.42 7.77 -9.10
N GLN A 209 -22.52 7.67 -10.44
CA GLN A 209 -23.32 8.56 -11.27
C GLN A 209 -24.80 8.15 -11.35
N ALA A 210 -25.15 6.92 -11.00
CA ALA A 210 -26.54 6.44 -11.06
C ALA A 210 -27.45 7.05 -9.98
N ASN A 211 -26.87 7.56 -8.89
CA ASN A 211 -27.61 8.08 -7.73
C ASN A 211 -27.57 9.61 -7.59
N ALA A 212 -27.04 10.34 -8.58
CA ALA A 212 -27.07 11.80 -8.63
C ALA A 212 -28.30 12.30 -9.40
N LYS A 213 -29.50 11.95 -8.92
CA LYS A 213 -30.77 12.55 -9.35
C LYS A 213 -31.49 13.12 -8.15
#